data_9a88444534bcbaa332ce0a7e80f070aa
#
_entry.id   9a88444534bcbaa332ce0a7e80f070aa
#
_cell.length_a   1.000
_cell.length_b   1.000
_cell.length_c   1.000
_cell.angle_alpha   90.00
_cell.angle_beta   90.00
_cell.angle_gamma   90.00
#
_symmetry.space_group_name_H-M   'P 1'
#
loop_
_entity.id
_entity.type
_entity.pdbx_description
1 polymer ?
#
loop_
_entity_poly.entity_id
_entity_poly.type
_entity_poly.pdbx_seq_one_letter_code
_entity_poly.pdbx_strand_id
1 'polypeptide(L)'
;MQIDYKRDLNHTYVILQEEKEPDTASYQIRMLLTNAIPGLLDCKIGKMDDKTLFYYEVTSRQSLQSVFEQRSIGAEALRKLFEQLLDLLEELGQYLLAPDGLVLQPELVFADANLENFSFCYLPGKQRHTGCFQKQIRELMEYLLPKLDHQEQDAVVLGYGLYREISAEIFSVEMIQALLYQTGKEKKETTEQEGKEHQKYIDDIASKRKTMV
;
A
#
# COMPACT_ATOMS: atom_id res chain seq x y z
N MET A 1 1.27 -3.14 21.46
CA MET A 1 0.16 -2.42 20.77
C MET A 1 -1.05 -3.32 20.78
N GLN A 2 -2.21 -2.82 21.22
CA GLN A 2 -3.50 -3.52 21.18
C GLN A 2 -4.31 -2.97 20.01
N ILE A 3 -5.01 -3.86 19.30
CA ILE A 3 -5.84 -3.54 18.13
C ILE A 3 -7.26 -3.98 18.45
N ASP A 4 -8.21 -3.07 18.31
CA ASP A 4 -9.65 -3.33 18.48
C ASP A 4 -10.42 -2.76 17.29
N TYR A 5 -11.64 -3.24 17.08
CA TYR A 5 -12.53 -2.75 16.03
C TYR A 5 -13.83 -2.24 16.64
N LYS A 6 -14.29 -1.09 16.17
CA LYS A 6 -15.59 -0.54 16.52
C LYS A 6 -16.41 -0.29 15.27
N ARG A 7 -17.63 -0.80 15.26
CA ARG A 7 -18.59 -0.52 14.20
C ARG A 7 -19.70 0.34 14.76
N ASP A 8 -19.98 1.42 14.08
CA ASP A 8 -21.12 2.29 14.27
C ASP A 8 -22.13 2.11 13.11
N LEU A 9 -23.27 2.78 13.13
CA LEU A 9 -24.33 2.63 12.11
C LEU A 9 -23.79 2.78 10.67
N ASN A 10 -22.92 3.74 10.44
CA ASN A 10 -22.41 4.09 9.10
C ASN A 10 -20.90 3.99 8.97
N HIS A 11 -20.16 3.76 10.06
CA HIS A 11 -18.71 3.83 10.09
C HIS A 11 -18.09 2.62 10.77
N THR A 12 -16.94 2.21 10.26
CA THR A 12 -16.11 1.19 10.89
C THR A 12 -14.76 1.82 11.22
N TYR A 13 -14.31 1.60 12.46
CA TYR A 13 -13.05 2.12 12.95
C TYR A 13 -12.14 0.97 13.39
N VAL A 14 -10.86 1.05 13.05
CA VAL A 14 -9.82 0.31 13.77
C VAL A 14 -9.29 1.22 14.86
N ILE A 15 -9.12 0.67 16.06
CA ILE A 15 -8.69 1.39 17.26
C ILE A 15 -7.32 0.85 17.65
N LEU A 16 -6.34 1.74 17.71
CA LEU A 16 -5.00 1.41 18.17
C LEU A 16 -4.75 2.01 19.54
N GLN A 17 -4.26 1.18 20.45
CA GLN A 17 -3.80 1.59 21.76
C GLN A 17 -2.32 1.25 21.92
N GLU A 18 -1.52 2.25 22.25
CA GLU A 18 -0.14 2.02 22.65
C GLU A 18 -0.03 1.64 24.13
N GLU A 19 0.99 0.87 24.46
CA GLU A 19 1.29 0.51 25.86
C GLU A 19 1.75 1.73 26.66
N LYS A 20 2.40 2.68 26.00
CA LYS A 20 2.89 3.92 26.58
C LYS A 20 2.01 5.08 26.16
N GLU A 21 1.60 5.89 27.15
CA GLU A 21 0.80 7.09 26.90
C GLU A 21 1.57 8.06 25.98
N PRO A 22 1.01 8.43 24.82
CA PRO A 22 1.64 9.36 23.90
C PRO A 22 1.56 10.79 24.44
N ASP A 23 2.54 11.62 24.10
CA ASP A 23 2.45 13.07 24.30
C ASP A 23 1.42 13.66 23.31
N THR A 24 0.18 13.85 23.77
CA THR A 24 -0.91 14.38 22.97
C THR A 24 -0.69 15.83 22.52
N ALA A 25 0.25 16.56 23.11
CA ALA A 25 0.66 17.89 22.71
C ALA A 25 1.74 17.90 21.63
N SER A 26 2.25 16.70 21.24
CA SER A 26 3.32 16.59 20.26
C SER A 26 2.91 17.18 18.91
N TYR A 27 3.90 17.69 18.19
CA TYR A 27 3.72 18.20 16.83
C TYR A 27 3.09 17.16 15.91
N GLN A 28 3.57 15.92 15.96
CA GLN A 28 3.10 14.82 15.10
C GLN A 28 1.61 14.55 15.27
N ILE A 29 1.12 14.51 16.50
CA ILE A 29 -0.31 14.32 16.79
C ILE A 29 -1.13 15.49 16.25
N ARG A 30 -0.67 16.73 16.44
CA ARG A 30 -1.37 17.90 15.91
C ARG A 30 -1.44 17.85 14.38
N MET A 31 -0.34 17.51 13.69
CA MET A 31 -0.33 17.38 12.24
C MET A 31 -1.34 16.34 11.76
N LEU A 32 -1.38 15.18 12.41
CA LEU A 32 -2.28 14.08 12.06
C LEU A 32 -3.76 14.44 12.24
N LEU A 33 -4.08 15.22 13.28
CA LEU A 33 -5.47 15.57 13.60
C LEU A 33 -6.03 16.79 12.84
N THR A 34 -5.13 17.66 12.35
CA THR A 34 -5.54 18.91 11.69
C THR A 34 -5.46 18.86 10.17
N ASN A 35 -4.81 17.84 9.61
CA ASN A 35 -4.60 17.73 8.16
C ASN A 35 -5.12 16.38 7.65
N ALA A 36 -5.76 16.41 6.47
CA ALA A 36 -6.00 15.22 5.68
C ALA A 36 -4.74 14.94 4.86
N ILE A 37 -3.92 13.97 5.28
CA ILE A 37 -2.68 13.62 4.60
C ILE A 37 -2.99 12.51 3.59
N PRO A 38 -2.75 12.73 2.28
CA PRO A 38 -3.02 11.73 1.25
C PRO A 38 -2.33 10.40 1.58
N GLY A 39 -3.05 9.30 1.41
CA GLY A 39 -2.55 7.95 1.73
C GLY A 39 -2.68 7.54 3.20
N LEU A 40 -2.86 8.46 4.15
CA LEU A 40 -3.19 8.10 5.52
C LEU A 40 -4.70 7.96 5.73
N LEU A 41 -5.08 7.08 6.66
CA LEU A 41 -6.43 7.00 7.18
C LEU A 41 -6.72 8.21 8.10
N ASP A 42 -7.93 8.73 8.02
CA ASP A 42 -8.40 9.77 8.93
C ASP A 42 -8.32 9.29 10.37
N CYS A 43 -7.65 10.07 11.21
CA CYS A 43 -7.37 9.74 12.60
C CYS A 43 -8.15 10.65 13.55
N LYS A 44 -8.74 10.04 14.58
CA LYS A 44 -9.31 10.75 15.73
C LYS A 44 -8.69 10.19 17.01
N ILE A 45 -8.55 11.03 18.03
CA ILE A 45 -8.07 10.60 19.34
C ILE A 45 -9.20 10.66 20.35
N GLY A 46 -9.29 9.62 21.18
CA GLY A 46 -10.17 9.56 22.34
C GLY A 46 -9.41 9.10 23.57
N LYS A 47 -9.99 9.29 24.74
CA LYS A 47 -9.48 8.75 26.01
C LYS A 47 -10.50 7.79 26.60
N MET A 48 -10.02 6.67 27.10
CA MET A 48 -10.81 5.68 27.84
C MET A 48 -9.94 5.07 28.93
N ASP A 49 -10.40 5.12 30.17
CA ASP A 49 -9.66 4.61 31.36
C ASP A 49 -8.22 5.14 31.44
N ASP A 50 -8.05 6.46 31.26
CA ASP A 50 -6.78 7.18 31.23
C ASP A 50 -5.80 6.74 30.11
N LYS A 51 -6.27 5.97 29.14
CA LYS A 51 -5.50 5.55 27.98
C LYS A 51 -5.89 6.33 26.73
N THR A 52 -4.91 6.72 25.93
CA THR A 52 -5.13 7.36 24.65
C THR A 52 -5.38 6.31 23.57
N LEU A 53 -6.49 6.47 22.85
CA LEU A 53 -6.91 5.60 21.76
C LEU A 53 -6.89 6.38 20.44
N PHE A 54 -6.30 5.76 19.41
CA PHE A 54 -6.30 6.29 18.05
C PHE A 54 -7.35 5.55 17.23
N TYR A 55 -8.34 6.27 16.74
CA TYR A 55 -9.43 5.75 15.92
C TYR A 55 -9.16 6.09 14.45
N TYR A 56 -8.99 5.07 13.61
CA TYR A 56 -8.82 5.24 12.16
C TYR A 56 -10.06 4.76 11.44
N GLU A 57 -10.63 5.60 10.57
CA GLU A 57 -11.82 5.25 9.82
C GLU A 57 -11.48 4.35 8.64
N VAL A 58 -12.07 3.14 8.64
CA VAL A 58 -11.83 2.08 7.64
C VAL A 58 -13.12 1.66 6.93
N THR A 59 -14.12 2.55 6.89
CA THR A 59 -15.39 2.29 6.21
C THR A 59 -15.18 1.93 4.75
N SER A 60 -15.78 0.82 4.30
CA SER A 60 -15.66 0.28 2.93
C SER A 60 -14.23 -0.14 2.54
N ARG A 61 -13.35 -0.36 3.49
CA ARG A 61 -11.99 -0.88 3.29
C ARG A 61 -11.81 -2.22 3.99
N GLN A 62 -10.86 -3.00 3.51
CA GLN A 62 -10.45 -4.28 4.09
C GLN A 62 -8.94 -4.25 4.36
N SER A 63 -8.49 -4.87 5.44
CA SER A 63 -7.06 -5.03 5.70
C SER A 63 -6.43 -5.97 4.68
N LEU A 64 -5.15 -5.78 4.37
CA LEU A 64 -4.42 -6.69 3.47
C LEU A 64 -4.44 -8.12 3.98
N GLN A 65 -4.40 -8.31 5.30
CA GLN A 65 -4.53 -9.63 5.89
C GLN A 65 -5.84 -10.30 5.48
N SER A 66 -6.97 -9.62 5.67
CA SER A 66 -8.29 -10.15 5.32
C SER A 66 -8.46 -10.40 3.81
N VAL A 67 -7.91 -9.50 2.99
CA VAL A 67 -7.95 -9.62 1.53
C VAL A 67 -7.17 -10.84 1.04
N PHE A 68 -5.92 -11.02 1.50
CA PHE A 68 -5.01 -12.05 1.01
C PHE A 68 -5.02 -13.34 1.84
N GLU A 69 -6.00 -13.53 2.71
CA GLU A 69 -6.35 -14.85 3.26
C GLU A 69 -6.98 -15.75 2.19
N GLN A 70 -7.70 -15.19 1.23
CA GLN A 70 -8.51 -15.94 0.28
C GLN A 70 -8.10 -15.74 -1.18
N ARG A 71 -7.25 -14.77 -1.50
CA ARG A 71 -6.81 -14.48 -2.87
C ARG A 71 -5.33 -14.16 -2.94
N SER A 72 -4.74 -14.35 -4.11
CA SER A 72 -3.36 -13.95 -4.42
C SER A 72 -3.29 -12.48 -4.80
N ILE A 73 -2.08 -11.90 -4.70
CA ILE A 73 -1.78 -10.54 -5.17
C ILE A 73 -1.09 -10.60 -6.53
N GLY A 74 -1.70 -9.97 -7.54
CA GLY A 74 -1.12 -9.80 -8.88
C GLY A 74 -0.17 -8.62 -8.96
N ALA A 75 0.55 -8.52 -10.08
CA ALA A 75 1.57 -7.48 -10.31
C ALA A 75 0.99 -6.06 -10.20
N GLU A 76 -0.21 -5.83 -10.71
CA GLU A 76 -0.84 -4.51 -10.72
C GLU A 76 -1.15 -4.02 -9.31
N ALA A 77 -1.78 -4.87 -8.48
CA ALA A 77 -2.09 -4.53 -7.10
C ALA A 77 -0.82 -4.34 -6.26
N LEU A 78 0.20 -5.19 -6.47
CA LEU A 78 1.49 -5.05 -5.81
C LEU A 78 2.18 -3.74 -6.19
N ARG A 79 2.17 -3.38 -7.47
CA ARG A 79 2.71 -2.10 -7.96
C ARG A 79 2.02 -0.92 -7.31
N LYS A 80 0.68 -0.86 -7.37
CA LYS A 80 -0.10 0.23 -6.78
C LYS A 80 0.13 0.40 -5.28
N LEU A 81 0.24 -0.71 -4.55
CA LEU A 81 0.56 -0.68 -3.12
C LEU A 81 1.89 0.04 -2.87
N PHE A 82 2.93 -0.32 -3.63
CA PHE A 82 4.26 0.27 -3.43
C PHE A 82 4.37 1.69 -3.98
N GLU A 83 3.75 2.00 -5.13
CA GLU A 83 3.69 3.37 -5.66
C GLU A 83 3.02 4.30 -4.64
N GLN A 84 1.85 3.95 -4.12
CA GLN A 84 1.13 4.77 -3.14
C GLN A 84 1.86 4.84 -1.79
N LEU A 85 2.59 3.80 -1.39
CA LEU A 85 3.45 3.86 -0.22
C LEU A 85 4.61 4.86 -0.41
N LEU A 86 5.22 4.90 -1.60
CA LEU A 86 6.30 5.84 -1.90
C LEU A 86 5.78 7.28 -2.01
N ASP A 87 4.63 7.50 -2.65
CA ASP A 87 3.95 8.81 -2.69
C ASP A 87 3.65 9.29 -1.26
N LEU A 88 3.19 8.39 -0.38
CA LEU A 88 2.96 8.73 1.02
C LEU A 88 4.25 9.13 1.75
N LEU A 89 5.42 8.53 1.44
CA LEU A 89 6.68 8.95 2.06
C LEU A 89 7.03 10.41 1.69
N GLU A 90 6.76 10.83 0.46
CA GLU A 90 6.96 12.21 0.02
C GLU A 90 6.00 13.15 0.76
N GLU A 91 4.72 12.77 0.87
CA GLU A 91 3.71 13.53 1.63
C GLU A 91 4.11 13.67 3.12
N LEU A 92 4.52 12.58 3.78
CA LEU A 92 4.98 12.64 5.17
C LEU A 92 6.13 13.64 5.35
N GLY A 93 7.05 13.74 4.38
CA GLY A 93 8.13 14.72 4.36
C GLY A 93 7.62 16.17 4.38
N GLN A 94 6.55 16.47 3.65
CA GLN A 94 5.94 17.81 3.61
C GLN A 94 5.35 18.22 4.97
N TYR A 95 4.85 17.25 5.73
CA TYR A 95 4.31 17.46 7.08
C TYR A 95 5.35 17.25 8.19
N LEU A 96 6.62 17.04 7.85
CA LEU A 96 7.72 16.73 8.79
C LEU A 96 7.42 15.53 9.70
N LEU A 97 6.74 14.53 9.16
CA LEU A 97 6.43 13.27 9.83
C LEU A 97 7.45 12.21 9.42
N ALA A 98 8.02 11.52 10.42
CA ALA A 98 9.02 10.48 10.14
C ALA A 98 8.35 9.20 9.59
N PRO A 99 8.90 8.56 8.56
CA PRO A 99 8.40 7.30 8.01
C PRO A 99 8.25 6.17 9.05
N ASP A 100 9.06 6.18 10.09
CA ASP A 100 9.02 5.17 11.17
C ASP A 100 7.70 5.14 11.94
N GLY A 101 6.91 6.23 11.87
CA GLY A 101 5.57 6.28 12.45
C GLY A 101 4.50 5.53 11.65
N LEU A 102 4.79 5.13 10.40
CA LEU A 102 3.89 4.27 9.63
C LEU A 102 3.70 2.92 10.31
N VAL A 103 2.53 2.33 10.11
CA VAL A 103 2.21 0.98 10.57
C VAL A 103 1.98 0.11 9.36
N LEU A 104 2.99 -0.70 9.00
CA LEU A 104 2.97 -1.54 7.80
C LEU A 104 2.60 -3.00 8.09
N GLN A 105 2.02 -3.29 9.26
CA GLN A 105 1.48 -4.62 9.54
C GLN A 105 0.29 -4.91 8.61
N PRO A 106 0.18 -6.12 8.00
CA PRO A 106 -0.85 -6.44 7.00
C PRO A 106 -2.30 -6.27 7.50
N GLU A 107 -2.51 -6.35 8.81
CA GLU A 107 -3.79 -6.10 9.47
C GLU A 107 -4.15 -4.62 9.60
N LEU A 108 -3.17 -3.70 9.40
CA LEU A 108 -3.30 -2.25 9.54
C LEU A 108 -2.97 -1.47 8.26
N VAL A 109 -2.74 -2.15 7.17
CA VAL A 109 -2.74 -1.57 5.82
C VAL A 109 -4.07 -1.95 5.18
N PHE A 110 -4.80 -0.96 4.69
CA PHE A 110 -6.16 -1.13 4.20
C PHE A 110 -6.25 -0.83 2.70
N ALA A 111 -7.14 -1.54 2.02
CA ALA A 111 -7.41 -1.34 0.60
C ALA A 111 -8.92 -1.27 0.33
N ASP A 112 -9.30 -0.63 -0.79
CA ASP A 112 -10.63 -0.76 -1.34
C ASP A 112 -10.87 -2.15 -1.95
N ALA A 113 -12.11 -2.44 -2.33
CA ALA A 113 -12.49 -3.75 -2.85
C ALA A 113 -11.74 -4.15 -4.14
N ASN A 114 -11.31 -3.16 -4.93
CA ASN A 114 -10.66 -3.35 -6.23
C ASN A 114 -9.13 -3.36 -6.13
N LEU A 115 -8.54 -3.10 -4.96
CA LEU A 115 -7.10 -2.91 -4.73
C LEU A 115 -6.51 -1.76 -5.57
N GLU A 116 -7.32 -0.73 -5.81
CA GLU A 116 -6.91 0.47 -6.51
C GLU A 116 -6.33 1.53 -5.57
N ASN A 117 -6.87 1.60 -4.34
CA ASN A 117 -6.50 2.58 -3.34
C ASN A 117 -6.09 1.91 -2.04
N PHE A 118 -4.88 2.19 -1.61
CA PHE A 118 -4.32 1.73 -0.33
C PHE A 118 -4.28 2.88 0.67
N SER A 119 -4.46 2.55 1.95
CA SER A 119 -4.46 3.55 3.02
C SER A 119 -3.76 2.99 4.24
N PHE A 120 -3.01 3.84 4.91
CA PHE A 120 -2.09 3.44 5.97
C PHE A 120 -2.43 4.11 7.30
N CYS A 121 -2.17 3.40 8.39
CA CYS A 121 -2.19 3.98 9.72
C CYS A 121 -0.84 4.64 10.03
N TYR A 122 -0.87 5.76 10.73
CA TYR A 122 0.32 6.43 11.25
C TYR A 122 0.20 6.59 12.76
N LEU A 123 1.11 6.01 13.53
CA LEU A 123 1.09 6.06 14.98
C LEU A 123 2.25 6.91 15.50
N PRO A 124 1.98 8.13 15.98
CA PRO A 124 3.01 9.04 16.50
C PRO A 124 3.71 8.45 17.71
N GLY A 125 5.04 8.61 17.79
CA GLY A 125 5.82 8.11 18.93
C GLY A 125 6.25 6.65 18.85
N LYS A 126 5.79 5.91 17.84
CA LYS A 126 6.06 4.49 17.63
C LYS A 126 7.53 4.13 17.38
N GLN A 127 8.38 5.09 17.08
CA GLN A 127 9.79 4.93 16.68
C GLN A 127 10.63 3.97 17.56
N ARG A 128 10.14 3.58 18.74
CA ARG A 128 10.88 2.73 19.67
C ARG A 128 10.46 1.25 19.65
N HIS A 129 9.30 0.90 19.09
CA HIS A 129 8.71 -0.45 19.30
C HIS A 129 8.59 -1.31 18.04
N THR A 130 8.55 -0.74 16.84
CA THR A 130 8.31 -1.49 15.58
C THR A 130 9.51 -1.57 14.65
N GLY A 131 10.63 -0.96 15.03
CA GLY A 131 11.79 -0.86 14.16
C GLY A 131 11.70 0.31 13.15
N CYS A 132 12.79 0.53 12.41
CA CYS A 132 12.84 1.53 11.37
C CYS A 132 11.92 1.17 10.20
N PHE A 133 11.60 2.12 9.35
CA PHE A 133 10.76 1.94 8.15
C PHE A 133 11.23 0.76 7.28
N GLN A 134 12.55 0.63 7.06
CA GLN A 134 13.11 -0.48 6.28
C GLN A 134 12.74 -1.87 6.85
N LYS A 135 12.73 -2.01 8.17
CA LYS A 135 12.33 -3.27 8.81
C LYS A 135 10.83 -3.53 8.57
N GLN A 136 9.99 -2.52 8.73
CA GLN A 136 8.54 -2.67 8.56
C GLN A 136 8.16 -3.04 7.12
N ILE A 137 8.76 -2.36 6.11
CA ILE A 137 8.48 -2.65 4.70
C ILE A 137 9.00 -4.03 4.30
N ARG A 138 10.10 -4.51 4.90
CA ARG A 138 10.60 -5.87 4.73
C ARG A 138 9.61 -6.90 5.28
N GLU A 139 9.14 -6.72 6.51
CA GLU A 139 8.16 -7.61 7.14
C GLU A 139 6.85 -7.65 6.33
N LEU A 140 6.40 -6.51 5.80
CA LEU A 140 5.26 -6.47 4.89
C LEU A 140 5.53 -7.28 3.62
N MET A 141 6.71 -7.13 3.02
CA MET A 141 7.06 -7.87 1.80
C MET A 141 7.20 -9.38 2.07
N GLU A 142 7.77 -9.77 3.19
CA GLU A 142 7.84 -11.18 3.64
C GLU A 142 6.45 -11.81 3.81
N TYR A 143 5.48 -11.03 4.27
CA TYR A 143 4.08 -11.46 4.33
C TYR A 143 3.47 -11.63 2.93
N LEU A 144 3.77 -10.72 1.99
CA LEU A 144 3.19 -10.71 0.63
C LEU A 144 3.81 -11.75 -0.29
N LEU A 145 5.09 -12.12 -0.14
CA LEU A 145 5.78 -13.07 -1.02
C LEU A 145 5.02 -14.40 -1.22
N PRO A 146 4.56 -15.09 -0.17
CA PRO A 146 3.82 -16.34 -0.33
C PRO A 146 2.38 -16.12 -0.85
N LYS A 147 1.94 -14.88 -0.97
CA LYS A 147 0.62 -14.49 -1.47
C LYS A 147 0.63 -14.04 -2.93
N LEU A 148 1.81 -13.98 -3.56
CA LEU A 148 1.93 -13.62 -4.97
C LEU A 148 1.13 -14.58 -5.84
N ASP A 149 0.54 -14.07 -6.92
CA ASP A 149 -0.03 -14.92 -7.95
C ASP A 149 1.10 -15.56 -8.77
N HIS A 150 1.42 -16.81 -8.45
CA HIS A 150 2.46 -17.58 -9.14
C HIS A 150 2.10 -17.96 -10.59
N GLN A 151 0.87 -17.73 -11.02
CA GLN A 151 0.47 -17.91 -12.43
C GLN A 151 0.76 -16.65 -13.25
N GLU A 152 0.89 -15.49 -12.60
CA GLU A 152 1.30 -14.23 -13.21
C GLU A 152 2.81 -14.05 -13.05
N GLN A 153 3.59 -14.27 -14.12
CA GLN A 153 5.04 -14.16 -14.11
C GLN A 153 5.50 -12.77 -13.64
N ASP A 154 4.79 -11.70 -14.06
CA ASP A 154 5.10 -10.32 -13.70
C ASP A 154 4.99 -10.09 -12.19
N ALA A 155 4.00 -10.71 -11.52
CA ALA A 155 3.84 -10.63 -10.08
C ALA A 155 5.03 -11.25 -9.35
N VAL A 156 5.50 -12.39 -9.83
CA VAL A 156 6.66 -13.09 -9.27
C VAL A 156 7.94 -12.27 -9.45
N VAL A 157 8.19 -11.79 -10.68
CA VAL A 157 9.40 -10.99 -11.00
C VAL A 157 9.42 -9.70 -10.18
N LEU A 158 8.29 -8.96 -10.15
CA LEU A 158 8.17 -7.73 -9.38
C LEU A 158 8.33 -8.00 -7.87
N GLY A 159 7.65 -9.01 -7.34
CA GLY A 159 7.68 -9.32 -5.92
C GLY A 159 9.07 -9.69 -5.41
N TYR A 160 9.77 -10.57 -6.09
CA TYR A 160 11.14 -10.92 -5.71
C TYR A 160 12.14 -9.79 -5.98
N GLY A 161 11.91 -8.98 -7.02
CA GLY A 161 12.69 -7.77 -7.27
C GLY A 161 12.57 -6.77 -6.11
N LEU A 162 11.34 -6.45 -5.69
CA LEU A 162 11.08 -5.59 -4.54
C LEU A 162 11.71 -6.12 -3.25
N TYR A 163 11.55 -7.41 -2.97
CA TYR A 163 12.13 -8.02 -1.76
C TYR A 163 13.67 -7.90 -1.74
N ARG A 164 14.33 -8.09 -2.88
CA ARG A 164 15.77 -7.95 -3.01
C ARG A 164 16.23 -6.53 -2.70
N GLU A 165 15.59 -5.52 -3.29
CA GLU A 165 15.95 -4.11 -3.08
C GLU A 165 15.66 -3.66 -1.63
N ILE A 166 14.53 -4.08 -1.06
CA ILE A 166 14.16 -3.77 0.34
C ILE A 166 15.12 -4.43 1.33
N SER A 167 15.62 -5.62 1.02
CA SER A 167 16.51 -6.40 1.89
C SER A 167 17.99 -6.06 1.72
N ALA A 168 18.34 -5.16 0.79
CA ALA A 168 19.71 -4.74 0.58
C ALA A 168 20.29 -4.03 1.82
N GLU A 169 21.60 -4.14 2.04
CA GLU A 169 22.29 -3.44 3.13
C GLU A 169 22.14 -1.91 3.02
N ILE A 170 22.15 -1.40 1.78
CA ILE A 170 21.88 0.02 1.48
C ILE A 170 20.48 0.09 0.92
N PHE A 171 19.53 0.44 1.78
CA PHE A 171 18.14 0.66 1.41
C PHE A 171 18.00 2.01 0.69
N SER A 172 17.38 2.00 -0.49
CA SER A 172 17.12 3.20 -1.29
C SER A 172 15.69 3.18 -1.84
N VAL A 173 14.95 4.23 -1.56
CA VAL A 173 13.62 4.47 -2.10
C VAL A 173 13.66 4.63 -3.62
N GLU A 174 14.70 5.30 -4.13
CA GLU A 174 14.91 5.55 -5.56
C GLU A 174 15.09 4.25 -6.34
N MET A 175 15.73 3.24 -5.75
CA MET A 175 15.88 1.92 -6.39
C MET A 175 14.54 1.20 -6.50
N ILE A 176 13.68 1.31 -5.48
CA ILE A 176 12.33 0.77 -5.54
C ILE A 176 11.51 1.49 -6.61
N GLN A 177 11.54 2.83 -6.66
CA GLN A 177 10.87 3.62 -7.70
C GLN A 177 11.34 3.22 -9.11
N ALA A 178 12.64 3.08 -9.32
CA ALA A 178 13.20 2.65 -10.60
C ALA A 178 12.69 1.27 -11.03
N LEU A 179 12.61 0.32 -10.11
CA LEU A 179 12.08 -1.03 -10.35
C LEU A 179 10.61 -1.00 -10.76
N LEU A 180 9.77 -0.26 -10.02
CA LEU A 180 8.35 -0.09 -10.33
C LEU A 180 8.15 0.53 -11.73
N TYR A 181 8.96 1.52 -12.09
CA TYR A 181 8.90 2.20 -13.37
C TYR A 181 9.32 1.32 -14.55
N GLN A 182 10.39 0.54 -14.41
CA GLN A 182 10.89 -0.37 -15.46
C GLN A 182 9.87 -1.45 -15.79
N THR A 183 9.36 -2.14 -14.78
CA THR A 183 8.35 -3.18 -14.97
C THR A 183 7.02 -2.63 -15.49
N GLY A 184 6.72 -1.35 -15.26
CA GLY A 184 5.54 -0.66 -15.82
C GLY A 184 5.66 -0.31 -17.29
N LYS A 185 6.88 0.00 -17.78
CA LYS A 185 7.14 0.31 -19.21
C LYS A 185 7.08 -0.93 -20.08
N GLU A 186 7.70 -2.01 -19.68
CA GLU A 186 7.69 -3.28 -20.42
C GLU A 186 6.24 -3.73 -20.70
N LYS A 187 5.35 -3.60 -19.71
CA LYS A 187 3.94 -3.96 -19.89
C LYS A 187 3.21 -3.05 -20.89
N LYS A 188 3.48 -1.74 -20.90
CA LYS A 188 2.87 -0.81 -21.85
C LYS A 188 3.33 -1.08 -23.28
N GLU A 189 4.60 -1.35 -23.48
CA GLU A 189 5.15 -1.64 -24.82
C GLU A 189 4.62 -2.96 -25.38
N THR A 190 4.51 -4.00 -24.55
CA THR A 190 3.94 -5.30 -24.93
C THR A 190 2.45 -5.16 -25.28
N THR A 191 1.67 -4.45 -24.48
CA THR A 191 0.23 -4.23 -24.74
C THR A 191 -0.01 -3.40 -26.01
N GLU A 192 0.84 -2.40 -26.27
CA GLU A 192 0.75 -1.60 -27.50
C GLU A 192 1.14 -2.40 -28.76
N GLN A 193 2.11 -3.30 -28.65
CA GLN A 193 2.50 -4.19 -29.74
C GLN A 193 1.40 -5.21 -30.05
N GLU A 194 0.85 -5.88 -29.05
CA GLU A 194 -0.28 -6.80 -29.21
C GLU A 194 -1.52 -6.11 -29.79
N GLY A 195 -1.82 -4.88 -29.35
CA GLY A 195 -2.92 -4.08 -29.90
C GLY A 195 -2.72 -3.72 -31.37
N LYS A 196 -1.50 -3.37 -31.78
CA LYS A 196 -1.15 -3.07 -33.18
C LYS A 196 -1.19 -4.31 -34.07
N GLU A 197 -0.73 -5.46 -33.60
CA GLU A 197 -0.80 -6.74 -34.31
C GLU A 197 -2.25 -7.19 -34.50
N HIS A 198 -3.08 -7.08 -33.45
CA HIS A 198 -4.49 -7.42 -33.52
C HIS A 198 -5.26 -6.51 -34.50
N GLN A 199 -5.01 -5.21 -34.47
CA GLN A 199 -5.61 -4.28 -35.42
C GLN A 199 -5.20 -4.58 -36.89
N LYS A 200 -3.91 -4.89 -37.11
CA LYS A 200 -3.40 -5.28 -38.42
C LYS A 200 -4.06 -6.57 -38.94
N TYR A 201 -4.29 -7.53 -38.05
CA TYR A 201 -4.98 -8.79 -38.39
C TYR A 201 -6.44 -8.54 -38.79
N ILE A 202 -7.16 -7.66 -38.08
CA ILE A 202 -8.54 -7.28 -38.42
C ILE A 202 -8.60 -6.58 -39.79
N ASP A 203 -7.68 -5.65 -40.03
CA ASP A 203 -7.61 -4.91 -41.30
C ASP A 203 -7.29 -5.84 -42.49
N ASP A 204 -6.44 -6.84 -42.31
CA ASP A 204 -6.10 -7.84 -43.35
C ASP A 204 -7.31 -8.75 -43.68
N ILE A 205 -8.11 -9.14 -42.67
CA ILE A 205 -9.36 -9.87 -42.88
C ILE A 205 -10.39 -9.01 -43.64
N ALA A 206 -10.50 -7.73 -43.27
CA ALA A 206 -11.45 -6.81 -43.92
C ALA A 206 -11.08 -6.54 -45.39
N SER A 207 -9.79 -6.43 -45.68
CA SER A 207 -9.31 -6.26 -47.06
C SER A 207 -9.54 -7.50 -47.94
N LYS A 208 -9.30 -8.69 -47.42
CA LYS A 208 -9.56 -9.98 -48.12
C LYS A 208 -11.04 -10.18 -48.43
N ARG A 209 -11.94 -9.72 -47.56
CA ARG A 209 -13.40 -9.78 -47.82
C ARG A 209 -13.85 -8.82 -48.93
N LYS A 210 -13.16 -7.67 -49.12
CA LYS A 210 -13.46 -6.71 -50.21
C LYS A 210 -12.99 -7.18 -51.58
N THR A 211 -12.04 -8.10 -51.65
CA THR A 211 -11.46 -8.59 -52.92
C THR A 211 -12.20 -9.83 -53.45
N MET A 212 -13.17 -10.38 -52.69
CA MET A 212 -13.96 -11.55 -53.06
C MET A 212 -15.40 -11.22 -53.55
N VAL A 213 -15.70 -9.95 -53.82
CA VAL A 213 -16.92 -9.46 -54.47
C VAL A 213 -16.54 -8.84 -55.82
#